data_b42cf2f416a5e0a246372a1c43868011
#
_entry.id   b42cf2f416a5e0a246372a1c43868011
#
_cell.length_a   1.000
_cell.length_b   1.000
_cell.length_c   1.000
_cell.angle_alpha   90.00
_cell.angle_beta   90.00
_cell.angle_gamma   90.00
#
_symmetry.space_group_name_H-M   'P 1'
#
loop_
_entity.id
_entity.type
_entity.pdbx_description
1 polymer ?
#
loop_
_entity_poly.entity_id
_entity_poly.type
_entity_poly.pdbx_seq_one_letter_code
_entity_poly.pdbx_strand_id
1 'polypeptide(L)'
;MNTYKILNKTIGAVALSILFSTNAIAQEQAAKDMKVLNKEIKKKGNKVNVYMDLNLDDVKLASNKGLILTPILYKGEDTLKLPAVEVMGNKRYIYYQRTKKTATQNPLIVAKRENKEPQTLRYAYSTPYQDWMKNSNFAISNDACGCNQKLLAENLLTNNGEALVTPQQLYQAYQQPKAEAVKIRQENGSARLNFRINKWDIVKDLGNNTNELATIKQTLDLVKNDPDVTITSITLHGYASPDGSYANNNKLSRNRTQALYNYLLKTYPIDKKLFKVESTAEDWEGTLEYIKSHNIPQKEAALKIINSDMTPDQKEQALAAKAGEAFRFLVDKVWPGLRRTDYTIEYDVKAFNLEEARRVINTRPQKLSLQEMYMVANSYPKGSEEYNNVFDTAVKMFPEDKLANLNAALAAIDRGDKVSAEKYLKKAGTGAEVDNARGCLAVLNEDYEAAKQYFQKAVAGGLKGAQENLNKLNKIVE
;
A
#
# COMPACT_ATOMS: atom_id res chain seq x y z
N MET A 1 4.62 -38.85 -1.09
CA MET A 1 4.50 -38.15 0.21
C MET A 1 5.54 -38.76 1.13
N ASN A 2 6.45 -37.97 1.68
CA ASN A 2 7.56 -38.37 2.61
C ASN A 2 8.75 -39.15 2.05
N THR A 3 9.65 -38.46 1.31
CA THR A 3 11.03 -38.97 1.12
C THR A 3 12.08 -37.84 0.93
N TYR A 4 11.77 -36.60 1.26
CA TYR A 4 12.72 -35.46 1.09
C TYR A 4 13.15 -34.79 2.40
N LYS A 5 12.96 -35.42 3.57
CA LYS A 5 13.23 -34.78 4.87
C LYS A 5 14.47 -35.30 5.65
N ILE A 6 15.34 -36.11 5.07
CA ILE A 6 16.45 -36.72 5.86
C ILE A 6 17.84 -36.39 5.32
N LEU A 7 18.06 -35.43 4.44
CA LEU A 7 19.43 -35.14 3.95
C LEU A 7 19.97 -33.72 4.25
N ASN A 8 19.34 -32.95 5.13
CA ASN A 8 19.77 -31.56 5.40
C ASN A 8 20.23 -31.27 6.83
N LYS A 9 20.69 -32.28 7.60
CA LYS A 9 21.09 -32.06 9.01
C LYS A 9 22.56 -32.26 9.32
N THR A 10 23.50 -32.04 8.41
CA THR A 10 24.96 -32.13 8.73
C THR A 10 25.75 -31.09 7.92
N ILE A 11 25.63 -29.84 8.26
CA ILE A 11 26.68 -28.82 8.03
C ILE A 11 26.75 -27.99 9.33
N GLY A 12 27.11 -28.59 10.39
CA GLY A 12 27.62 -27.98 11.62
C GLY A 12 28.98 -28.52 11.91
N ALA A 13 29.99 -27.66 11.94
CA ALA A 13 31.32 -27.80 12.49
C ALA A 13 31.96 -29.22 12.47
N VAL A 14 32.75 -29.52 11.44
CA VAL A 14 33.72 -30.63 11.51
C VAL A 14 35.14 -30.04 11.39
N ALA A 15 35.85 -30.08 12.48
CA ALA A 15 37.31 -29.88 12.52
C ALA A 15 37.98 -31.02 11.78
N LEU A 16 38.76 -30.74 10.74
CA LEU A 16 39.39 -31.71 9.86
C LEU A 16 40.84 -31.95 10.27
N SER A 17 41.19 -33.16 10.60
CA SER A 17 42.58 -33.66 10.66
C SER A 17 43.04 -34.06 9.25
N ILE A 18 44.17 -33.49 8.81
CA ILE A 18 44.72 -33.59 7.45
C ILE A 18 45.70 -34.71 7.35
N LEU A 19 45.50 -35.62 6.39
CA LEU A 19 46.56 -36.50 5.85
C LEU A 19 46.66 -36.24 4.34
N PHE A 20 47.75 -35.65 3.91
CA PHE A 20 48.02 -35.25 2.51
C PHE A 20 48.60 -36.38 1.68
N SER A 21 48.09 -36.61 0.47
CA SER A 21 48.75 -37.26 -0.63
C SER A 21 49.05 -36.23 -1.74
N THR A 22 50.24 -36.30 -2.34
CA THR A 22 50.77 -35.34 -3.36
C THR A 22 49.88 -35.13 -4.59
N ASN A 23 48.95 -36.03 -4.89
CA ASN A 23 47.99 -35.90 -5.97
C ASN A 23 46.79 -35.03 -5.67
N ALA A 24 46.47 -34.77 -4.40
CA ALA A 24 45.39 -33.88 -3.98
C ALA A 24 45.82 -32.40 -4.12
N ILE A 25 47.10 -32.12 -3.86
CA ILE A 25 47.66 -30.75 -3.88
C ILE A 25 47.59 -30.12 -5.27
N ALA A 26 47.94 -30.89 -6.34
CA ALA A 26 47.92 -30.38 -7.73
C ALA A 26 46.49 -30.09 -8.25
N GLN A 27 45.46 -30.72 -7.69
CA GLN A 27 44.06 -30.52 -8.10
C GLN A 27 43.37 -29.41 -7.32
N GLU A 28 43.76 -29.24 -6.07
CA GLU A 28 43.34 -28.09 -5.25
C GLU A 28 43.89 -26.78 -5.85
N GLN A 29 45.07 -26.80 -6.46
CA GLN A 29 45.67 -25.67 -7.16
C GLN A 29 44.88 -25.31 -8.43
N ALA A 30 44.42 -26.28 -9.22
CA ALA A 30 43.66 -26.02 -10.45
C ALA A 30 42.35 -25.28 -10.23
N ALA A 31 41.73 -25.47 -9.06
CA ALA A 31 40.53 -24.76 -8.66
C ALA A 31 40.81 -23.34 -8.17
N LYS A 32 41.96 -23.09 -7.58
CA LYS A 32 42.43 -21.76 -7.13
C LYS A 32 42.85 -20.87 -8.31
N ASP A 33 43.21 -21.46 -9.41
CA ASP A 33 43.67 -20.75 -10.59
C ASP A 33 42.50 -20.28 -11.54
N MET A 34 41.27 -20.69 -11.23
CA MET A 34 40.07 -20.20 -11.95
C MET A 34 39.66 -18.81 -11.46
N LYS A 35 39.35 -17.93 -12.39
CA LYS A 35 38.84 -16.58 -12.10
C LYS A 35 37.40 -16.45 -12.57
N VAL A 36 36.57 -15.82 -11.76
CA VAL A 36 35.18 -15.44 -12.13
C VAL A 36 35.20 -13.98 -12.54
N LEU A 37 34.77 -13.72 -13.76
CA LEU A 37 34.69 -12.39 -14.35
C LEU A 37 33.23 -12.08 -14.69
N ASN A 38 32.89 -10.80 -14.84
CA ASN A 38 31.59 -10.31 -15.31
C ASN A 38 30.41 -10.98 -14.62
N LYS A 39 30.52 -11.19 -13.28
CA LYS A 39 29.48 -11.83 -12.49
C LYS A 39 28.30 -10.88 -12.29
N GLU A 40 27.12 -11.35 -12.64
CA GLU A 40 25.87 -10.63 -12.50
C GLU A 40 24.77 -11.55 -11.96
N ILE A 41 24.14 -11.17 -10.86
CA ILE A 41 23.01 -11.91 -10.26
C ILE A 41 21.86 -10.92 -10.12
N LYS A 42 20.82 -11.06 -10.95
CA LYS A 42 19.68 -10.13 -11.00
C LYS A 42 18.36 -10.86 -10.85
N LYS A 43 17.47 -10.28 -10.06
CA LYS A 43 16.05 -10.66 -10.08
C LYS A 43 15.38 -9.96 -11.25
N LYS A 44 14.68 -10.74 -12.10
CA LYS A 44 13.84 -10.23 -13.18
C LYS A 44 12.47 -10.91 -13.11
N GLY A 45 11.44 -10.16 -12.76
CA GLY A 45 10.12 -10.72 -12.50
C GLY A 45 10.15 -11.75 -11.36
N ASN A 46 9.61 -12.95 -11.61
CA ASN A 46 9.60 -14.06 -10.65
C ASN A 46 10.81 -15.02 -10.80
N LYS A 47 11.93 -14.53 -11.37
CA LYS A 47 13.13 -15.33 -11.60
C LYS A 47 14.37 -14.60 -11.12
N VAL A 48 15.40 -15.39 -10.75
CA VAL A 48 16.76 -14.92 -10.52
C VAL A 48 17.62 -15.40 -11.69
N ASN A 49 18.26 -14.46 -12.36
CA ASN A 49 19.20 -14.73 -13.45
C ASN A 49 20.63 -14.63 -12.91
N VAL A 50 21.44 -15.62 -13.22
CA VAL A 50 22.85 -15.70 -12.84
C VAL A 50 23.67 -15.74 -14.10
N TYR A 51 24.52 -14.74 -14.29
CA TYR A 51 25.47 -14.64 -15.40
C TYR A 51 26.88 -14.52 -14.83
N MET A 52 27.85 -15.18 -15.46
CA MET A 52 29.27 -15.02 -15.15
C MET A 52 30.13 -15.62 -16.25
N ASP A 53 31.34 -15.11 -16.37
CA ASP A 53 32.38 -15.66 -17.22
C ASP A 53 33.39 -16.40 -16.33
N LEU A 54 33.58 -17.70 -16.58
CA LEU A 54 34.56 -18.56 -15.90
C LEU A 54 35.82 -18.58 -16.73
N ASN A 55 36.84 -17.80 -16.36
CA ASN A 55 38.13 -17.78 -17.01
C ASN A 55 38.98 -18.93 -16.50
N LEU A 56 39.45 -19.75 -17.43
CA LEU A 56 40.21 -20.97 -17.18
C LEU A 56 41.69 -20.86 -17.65
N ASP A 57 42.17 -19.67 -18.01
CA ASP A 57 43.48 -19.50 -18.65
C ASP A 57 44.62 -20.10 -17.81
N ASP A 58 44.57 -19.88 -16.51
CA ASP A 58 45.55 -20.35 -15.54
C ASP A 58 45.31 -21.81 -15.07
N VAL A 59 44.10 -22.37 -15.40
CA VAL A 59 43.69 -23.71 -14.94
C VAL A 59 44.42 -24.79 -15.76
N LYS A 60 45.20 -25.66 -15.09
CA LYS A 60 45.86 -26.82 -15.71
C LYS A 60 45.18 -28.11 -15.28
N LEU A 61 44.63 -28.88 -16.22
CA LEU A 61 43.94 -30.13 -15.95
C LEU A 61 44.67 -31.33 -16.59
N ALA A 62 44.96 -32.32 -15.77
CA ALA A 62 45.51 -33.60 -16.28
C ALA A 62 44.50 -34.30 -17.20
N SER A 63 44.95 -35.03 -18.20
CA SER A 63 44.12 -35.58 -19.30
C SER A 63 42.95 -36.47 -18.82
N ASN A 64 43.14 -37.19 -17.70
CA ASN A 64 42.13 -38.09 -17.09
C ASN A 64 41.35 -37.48 -15.93
N LYS A 65 41.54 -36.18 -15.68
CA LYS A 65 40.91 -35.47 -14.56
C LYS A 65 39.76 -34.56 -15.02
N GLY A 66 38.92 -34.10 -14.08
CA GLY A 66 37.86 -33.13 -14.34
C GLY A 66 37.73 -32.19 -13.15
N LEU A 67 37.23 -31.00 -13.42
CA LEU A 67 36.86 -29.98 -12.44
C LEU A 67 35.36 -29.73 -12.56
N ILE A 68 34.67 -29.80 -11.43
CA ILE A 68 33.22 -29.51 -11.33
C ILE A 68 33.07 -28.19 -10.59
N LEU A 69 32.37 -27.26 -11.19
CA LEU A 69 32.09 -25.94 -10.65
C LEU A 69 30.58 -25.83 -10.44
N THR A 70 30.14 -25.77 -9.20
CA THR A 70 28.71 -25.67 -8.86
C THR A 70 28.44 -24.31 -8.24
N PRO A 71 27.72 -23.40 -8.95
CA PRO A 71 27.28 -22.15 -8.36
C PRO A 71 26.22 -22.40 -7.29
N ILE A 72 26.28 -21.66 -6.19
CA ILE A 72 25.43 -21.84 -5.02
C ILE A 72 24.93 -20.47 -4.54
N LEU A 73 23.61 -20.35 -4.37
CA LEU A 73 23.00 -19.27 -3.61
C LEU A 73 22.72 -19.78 -2.20
N TYR A 74 23.04 -18.99 -1.15
CA TYR A 74 22.80 -19.41 0.22
C TYR A 74 22.53 -18.23 1.17
N LYS A 75 21.73 -18.50 2.22
CA LYS A 75 21.43 -17.54 3.29
C LYS A 75 21.00 -18.29 4.54
N GLY A 76 21.81 -18.20 5.60
CA GLY A 76 21.57 -19.02 6.80
C GLY A 76 21.58 -20.52 6.47
N GLU A 77 20.49 -21.20 6.75
CA GLU A 77 20.32 -22.64 6.46
C GLU A 77 19.77 -22.90 5.03
N ASP A 78 19.24 -21.88 4.37
CA ASP A 78 18.70 -22.00 3.02
C ASP A 78 19.84 -22.04 1.98
N THR A 79 19.78 -23.01 1.07
CA THR A 79 20.80 -23.21 0.04
C THR A 79 20.17 -23.72 -1.25
N LEU A 80 20.54 -23.11 -2.40
CA LEU A 80 20.20 -23.59 -3.72
C LEU A 80 21.46 -23.81 -4.55
N LYS A 81 21.74 -25.07 -4.92
CA LYS A 81 22.77 -25.43 -5.90
C LYS A 81 22.21 -25.28 -7.30
N LEU A 82 22.87 -24.48 -8.11
CA LEU A 82 22.53 -24.29 -9.52
C LEU A 82 23.22 -25.36 -10.39
N PRO A 83 22.80 -25.58 -11.65
CA PRO A 83 23.41 -26.57 -12.52
C PRO A 83 24.93 -26.35 -12.69
N ALA A 84 25.68 -27.43 -12.57
CA ALA A 84 27.14 -27.38 -12.55
C ALA A 84 27.73 -27.13 -13.95
N VAL A 85 28.98 -26.69 -13.96
CA VAL A 85 29.88 -26.69 -15.11
C VAL A 85 30.92 -27.78 -14.90
N GLU A 86 31.06 -28.71 -15.86
CA GLU A 86 32.07 -29.73 -15.83
C GLU A 86 33.17 -29.46 -16.88
N VAL A 87 34.39 -29.22 -16.40
CA VAL A 87 35.57 -29.00 -17.25
C VAL A 87 36.40 -30.27 -17.20
N MET A 88 36.67 -30.86 -18.34
CA MET A 88 37.31 -32.17 -18.47
C MET A 88 38.68 -32.10 -19.20
N GLY A 89 39.65 -32.86 -18.70
CA GLY A 89 40.86 -33.12 -19.46
C GLY A 89 40.60 -34.03 -20.65
N ASN A 90 41.52 -34.07 -21.60
CA ASN A 90 41.32 -34.69 -22.94
C ASN A 90 40.77 -36.13 -22.91
N LYS A 91 41.41 -37.06 -22.14
CA LYS A 91 40.92 -38.45 -22.05
C LYS A 91 39.53 -38.58 -21.43
N ARG A 92 39.25 -37.77 -20.41
CA ARG A 92 37.96 -37.76 -19.77
C ARG A 92 36.87 -37.20 -20.68
N TYR A 93 37.18 -36.15 -21.42
CA TYR A 93 36.25 -35.57 -22.43
C TYR A 93 35.92 -36.53 -23.58
N ILE A 94 36.92 -37.29 -24.09
CA ILE A 94 36.68 -38.34 -25.07
C ILE A 94 35.77 -39.44 -24.49
N TYR A 95 35.98 -39.82 -23.24
CA TYR A 95 35.09 -40.78 -22.60
C TYR A 95 33.65 -40.24 -22.47
N TYR A 96 33.48 -38.97 -22.08
CA TYR A 96 32.18 -38.30 -22.07
C TYR A 96 31.53 -38.28 -23.48
N GLN A 97 32.27 -37.95 -24.51
CA GLN A 97 31.74 -37.94 -25.87
C GLN A 97 31.14 -39.28 -26.29
N ARG A 98 31.77 -40.39 -25.85
CA ARG A 98 31.35 -41.76 -26.18
C ARG A 98 30.19 -42.25 -25.32
N THR A 99 30.18 -41.89 -24.05
CA THR A 99 29.24 -42.48 -23.06
C THR A 99 28.13 -41.53 -22.64
N LYS A 100 28.31 -40.22 -22.90
CA LYS A 100 27.48 -39.11 -22.34
C LYS A 100 27.40 -39.10 -20.83
N LYS A 101 28.29 -39.83 -20.13
CA LYS A 101 28.31 -39.87 -18.66
C LYS A 101 29.00 -38.63 -18.09
N THR A 102 28.31 -37.92 -17.21
CA THR A 102 28.77 -36.76 -16.47
C THR A 102 28.93 -37.13 -15.00
N ALA A 103 29.65 -36.33 -14.21
CA ALA A 103 29.81 -36.53 -12.76
C ALA A 103 28.62 -35.98 -11.98
N THR A 104 27.98 -34.95 -12.51
CA THR A 104 26.77 -34.35 -11.93
C THR A 104 25.55 -34.68 -12.77
N GLN A 105 24.37 -34.58 -12.16
CA GLN A 105 23.10 -34.68 -12.92
C GLN A 105 22.86 -33.40 -13.70
N ASN A 106 22.68 -33.53 -15.03
CA ASN A 106 22.33 -32.43 -15.93
C ASN A 106 23.21 -31.17 -15.76
N PRO A 107 24.53 -31.25 -15.96
CA PRO A 107 25.37 -30.07 -15.94
C PRO A 107 24.95 -29.08 -17.04
N LEU A 108 25.02 -27.76 -16.74
CA LEU A 108 24.70 -26.73 -17.73
C LEU A 108 25.70 -26.68 -18.86
N ILE A 109 26.98 -26.88 -18.54
CA ILE A 109 28.09 -26.84 -19.48
C ILE A 109 29.00 -28.04 -19.24
N VAL A 110 29.38 -28.73 -20.32
CA VAL A 110 30.46 -29.71 -20.32
C VAL A 110 31.50 -29.26 -21.31
N ALA A 111 32.71 -28.94 -20.86
CA ALA A 111 33.77 -28.41 -21.70
C ALA A 111 35.07 -29.21 -21.59
N LYS A 112 35.82 -29.30 -22.67
CA LYS A 112 37.21 -29.77 -22.66
C LYS A 112 38.13 -28.63 -22.24
N ARG A 113 39.09 -28.87 -21.37
CA ARG A 113 40.13 -27.88 -21.05
C ARG A 113 41.28 -27.99 -22.04
N GLU A 114 41.57 -26.90 -22.72
CA GLU A 114 42.71 -26.75 -23.60
C GLU A 114 43.85 -26.05 -22.85
N ASN A 115 44.72 -26.80 -22.15
CA ASN A 115 45.69 -26.30 -21.18
C ASN A 115 46.69 -25.23 -21.67
N LYS A 116 46.77 -25.00 -22.98
CA LYS A 116 47.72 -24.05 -23.60
C LYS A 116 47.02 -22.89 -24.27
N GLU A 117 45.69 -22.91 -24.27
CA GLU A 117 44.86 -21.92 -24.98
C GLU A 117 44.10 -21.09 -23.97
N PRO A 118 43.91 -19.78 -24.20
CA PRO A 118 42.96 -18.97 -23.44
C PRO A 118 41.55 -19.56 -23.57
N GLN A 119 40.83 -19.67 -22.44
CA GLN A 119 39.51 -20.28 -22.44
C GLN A 119 38.61 -19.65 -21.38
N THR A 120 37.49 -19.10 -21.83
CA THR A 120 36.44 -18.56 -20.95
C THR A 120 35.13 -19.27 -21.26
N LEU A 121 34.43 -19.72 -20.22
CA LEU A 121 33.12 -20.35 -20.35
C LEU A 121 32.07 -19.37 -19.81
N ARG A 122 31.09 -19.05 -20.65
CA ARG A 122 29.97 -18.19 -20.28
C ARG A 122 28.88 -19.02 -19.59
N TYR A 123 28.62 -18.74 -18.33
CA TYR A 123 27.55 -19.33 -17.55
C TYR A 123 26.33 -18.38 -17.56
N ALA A 124 25.16 -18.93 -17.93
CA ALA A 124 23.89 -18.20 -17.91
C ALA A 124 22.77 -19.14 -17.47
N TYR A 125 22.18 -18.89 -16.33
CA TYR A 125 21.10 -19.73 -15.79
C TYR A 125 20.02 -18.87 -15.11
N SER A 126 18.77 -19.33 -15.19
CA SER A 126 17.60 -18.66 -14.60
C SER A 126 16.84 -19.65 -13.73
N THR A 127 16.56 -19.27 -12.47
CA THR A 127 15.81 -20.06 -11.51
C THR A 127 14.61 -19.27 -10.98
N PRO A 128 13.49 -19.92 -10.57
CA PRO A 128 12.42 -19.25 -9.88
C PRO A 128 12.91 -18.54 -8.61
N TYR A 129 12.44 -17.31 -8.39
CA TYR A 129 12.75 -16.55 -7.17
C TYR A 129 12.03 -17.15 -5.97
N GLN A 130 12.72 -17.24 -4.85
CA GLN A 130 12.18 -17.58 -3.54
C GLN A 130 12.56 -16.47 -2.54
N ASP A 131 11.69 -16.19 -1.56
CA ASP A 131 11.85 -15.02 -0.68
C ASP A 131 13.15 -15.02 0.13
N TRP A 132 13.68 -16.19 0.50
CA TRP A 132 14.96 -16.29 1.18
C TRP A 132 16.15 -15.84 0.31
N MET A 133 16.03 -15.90 -1.03
CA MET A 133 17.07 -15.47 -1.97
C MET A 133 17.31 -13.95 -1.90
N LYS A 134 16.40 -13.21 -1.29
CA LYS A 134 16.60 -11.80 -0.99
C LYS A 134 17.79 -11.63 -0.06
N ASN A 135 18.83 -10.91 -0.51
CA ASN A 135 20.10 -10.75 0.22
C ASN A 135 20.83 -12.07 0.47
N SER A 136 20.72 -13.03 -0.42
CA SER A 136 21.50 -14.25 -0.38
C SER A 136 22.97 -13.99 -0.78
N ASN A 137 23.86 -14.82 -0.26
CA ASN A 137 25.24 -14.87 -0.68
C ASN A 137 25.38 -15.80 -1.91
N PHE A 138 26.44 -15.60 -2.68
CA PHE A 138 26.78 -16.42 -3.81
C PHE A 138 28.16 -17.03 -3.62
N ALA A 139 28.29 -18.32 -3.90
CA ALA A 139 29.56 -19.02 -3.88
C ALA A 139 29.65 -19.96 -5.10
N ILE A 140 30.84 -20.38 -5.46
CA ILE A 140 31.08 -21.48 -6.38
C ILE A 140 31.79 -22.58 -5.61
N SER A 141 31.12 -23.73 -5.45
CA SER A 141 31.76 -24.94 -4.97
C SER A 141 32.57 -25.56 -6.11
N ASN A 142 33.79 -25.90 -5.85
CA ASN A 142 34.62 -26.64 -6.76
C ASN A 142 34.86 -28.06 -6.26
N ASP A 143 34.77 -29.05 -7.13
CA ASP A 143 35.09 -30.42 -6.85
C ASP A 143 36.03 -30.95 -7.96
N ALA A 144 37.18 -31.47 -7.54
CA ALA A 144 38.14 -32.08 -8.44
C ALA A 144 37.90 -33.60 -8.51
N CYS A 145 37.17 -34.04 -9.50
CA CYS A 145 36.79 -35.42 -9.70
C CYS A 145 37.98 -36.36 -9.94
N GLY A 146 38.39 -37.09 -8.91
CA GLY A 146 39.15 -38.34 -9.05
C GLY A 146 38.31 -39.44 -8.44
N CYS A 147 38.06 -40.50 -9.10
CA CYS A 147 37.39 -41.79 -8.81
C CYS A 147 36.81 -42.14 -7.42
N ASN A 148 36.62 -41.21 -6.51
CA ASN A 148 35.84 -41.33 -5.30
C ASN A 148 35.26 -39.96 -4.98
N GLN A 149 33.95 -39.88 -4.85
CA GLN A 149 33.21 -38.69 -4.43
C GLN A 149 33.62 -38.31 -3.00
N LYS A 150 34.67 -37.54 -2.86
CA LYS A 150 34.94 -36.78 -1.64
C LYS A 150 34.89 -35.31 -2.00
N LEU A 151 34.00 -34.57 -1.33
CA LEU A 151 34.07 -33.10 -1.23
C LEU A 151 35.51 -32.74 -0.75
N LEU A 152 36.38 -32.35 -1.67
CA LEU A 152 37.68 -31.79 -1.36
C LEU A 152 37.54 -30.27 -1.38
N ALA A 153 37.42 -29.70 -0.18
CA ALA A 153 37.46 -28.28 0.14
C ALA A 153 36.40 -27.40 -0.54
N GLU A 154 35.46 -26.94 0.24
CA GLU A 154 34.69 -25.72 -0.07
C GLU A 154 35.63 -24.52 -0.01
N ASN A 155 36.29 -24.19 -1.10
CA ASN A 155 36.83 -22.85 -1.24
C ASN A 155 35.68 -21.93 -1.64
N LEU A 156 35.07 -21.35 -0.62
CA LEU A 156 34.17 -20.23 -0.73
C LEU A 156 34.93 -19.07 -1.40
N LEU A 157 34.83 -18.96 -2.71
CA LEU A 157 35.14 -17.72 -3.38
C LEU A 157 34.00 -16.75 -3.02
N THR A 158 34.06 -16.21 -1.81
CA THR A 158 33.19 -15.16 -1.35
C THR A 158 33.57 -13.88 -2.09
N ASN A 159 33.02 -13.66 -3.25
CA ASN A 159 32.74 -12.31 -3.69
C ASN A 159 31.42 -11.94 -3.03
N ASN A 160 31.43 -10.89 -2.20
CA ASN A 160 30.23 -10.27 -1.67
C ASN A 160 29.25 -10.11 -2.81
N GLY A 161 28.26 -11.02 -2.89
CA GLY A 161 27.24 -10.95 -3.92
C GLY A 161 26.59 -9.59 -3.83
N GLU A 162 26.53 -8.86 -4.90
CA GLU A 162 25.72 -7.66 -4.93
C GLU A 162 24.30 -8.07 -4.58
N ALA A 163 23.85 -7.61 -3.44
CA ALA A 163 22.54 -7.94 -2.94
C ALA A 163 21.52 -7.46 -3.97
N LEU A 164 20.56 -8.33 -4.33
CA LEU A 164 19.42 -7.90 -5.13
C LEU A 164 18.74 -6.73 -4.41
N VAL A 165 18.84 -5.52 -4.98
CA VAL A 165 18.22 -4.35 -4.36
C VAL A 165 16.72 -4.49 -4.50
N THR A 166 16.05 -4.55 -3.37
CA THR A 166 14.60 -4.57 -3.29
C THR A 166 14.12 -3.25 -2.70
N PRO A 167 12.86 -2.84 -2.94
CA PRO A 167 12.31 -1.61 -2.36
C PRO A 167 12.50 -1.50 -0.85
N GLN A 168 12.47 -2.64 -0.13
CA GLN A 168 12.67 -2.68 1.33
C GLN A 168 14.10 -2.33 1.78
N GLN A 169 15.07 -2.37 0.87
CA GLN A 169 16.47 -1.95 1.12
C GLN A 169 16.68 -0.48 0.80
N LEU A 170 15.72 0.14 0.13
CA LEU A 170 15.77 1.56 -0.19
C LEU A 170 15.33 2.39 1.03
N TYR A 171 15.91 3.58 1.12
CA TYR A 171 15.45 4.56 2.10
C TYR A 171 14.03 4.99 1.77
N GLN A 172 13.13 4.86 2.73
CA GLN A 172 11.74 5.28 2.63
C GLN A 172 11.47 6.42 3.60
N ALA A 173 11.02 7.53 3.04
CA ALA A 173 10.82 8.78 3.76
C ALA A 173 9.41 8.86 4.39
N TYR A 174 9.08 7.96 5.33
CA TYR A 174 7.87 8.08 6.13
C TYR A 174 7.85 9.42 6.86
N GLN A 175 6.72 10.12 6.79
CA GLN A 175 6.56 11.45 7.37
C GLN A 175 5.68 11.40 8.61
N GLN A 176 6.15 12.02 9.68
CA GLN A 176 5.37 12.16 10.91
C GLN A 176 4.34 13.29 10.75
N PRO A 177 3.03 12.99 10.93
CA PRO A 177 2.00 14.01 10.93
C PRO A 177 2.15 14.97 12.12
N LYS A 178 1.70 16.21 11.92
CA LYS A 178 1.58 17.15 13.03
C LYS A 178 0.46 16.74 13.98
N ALA A 179 0.64 17.00 15.26
CA ALA A 179 -0.42 16.79 16.24
C ALA A 179 -1.59 17.78 15.99
N GLU A 180 -2.82 17.30 16.05
CA GLU A 180 -4.00 18.16 16.11
C GLU A 180 -4.04 18.81 17.51
N ALA A 181 -4.16 20.13 17.58
CA ALA A 181 -4.27 20.83 18.87
C ALA A 181 -5.56 20.42 19.60
N VAL A 182 -6.66 20.32 18.86
CA VAL A 182 -7.95 19.79 19.30
C VAL A 182 -8.49 18.89 18.20
N LYS A 183 -8.92 17.70 18.56
CA LYS A 183 -9.52 16.75 17.60
C LYS A 183 -11.02 16.98 17.52
N ILE A 184 -11.44 17.85 16.59
CA ILE A 184 -12.86 18.12 16.33
C ILE A 184 -13.38 17.05 15.37
N ARG A 185 -14.48 16.43 15.73
CA ARG A 185 -15.19 15.44 14.89
C ARG A 185 -16.68 15.80 14.85
N GLN A 186 -17.39 15.24 13.89
CA GLN A 186 -18.82 15.50 13.75
C GLN A 186 -19.59 14.26 13.32
N GLU A 187 -20.81 14.16 13.81
CA GLU A 187 -21.84 13.24 13.32
C GLU A 187 -22.93 14.03 12.63
N ASN A 188 -23.29 13.61 11.43
CA ASN A 188 -24.31 14.27 10.61
C ASN A 188 -25.49 13.33 10.40
N GLY A 189 -26.68 13.90 10.36
CA GLY A 189 -27.88 13.17 10.02
C GLY A 189 -28.98 14.08 9.48
N SER A 190 -30.03 13.47 8.99
CA SER A 190 -31.19 14.16 8.44
C SER A 190 -32.46 13.49 8.96
N ALA A 191 -33.37 14.27 9.49
CA ALA A 191 -34.68 13.82 9.98
C ALA A 191 -35.82 14.34 9.10
N ARG A 192 -36.67 13.44 8.64
CA ARG A 192 -37.86 13.78 7.82
C ARG A 192 -39.13 13.61 8.64
N LEU A 193 -39.29 14.50 9.60
CA LEU A 193 -40.47 14.48 10.46
C LEU A 193 -41.73 14.85 9.69
N ASN A 194 -42.77 14.07 9.90
CA ASN A 194 -44.11 14.33 9.34
C ASN A 194 -44.86 15.30 10.25
N PHE A 195 -45.47 16.31 9.64
CA PHE A 195 -46.31 17.30 10.33
C PHE A 195 -47.69 17.34 9.67
N ARG A 196 -48.69 17.66 10.47
CA ARG A 196 -50.02 17.99 9.90
C ARG A 196 -49.93 19.25 9.05
N ILE A 197 -50.81 19.41 8.09
CA ILE A 197 -50.83 20.55 7.15
C ILE A 197 -50.82 21.85 7.97
N ASN A 198 -49.92 22.76 7.64
CA ASN A 198 -49.71 24.06 8.30
C ASN A 198 -49.48 23.96 9.82
N LYS A 199 -48.99 22.81 10.31
CA LYS A 199 -48.66 22.62 11.72
C LYS A 199 -47.16 22.28 11.87
N TRP A 200 -46.67 22.43 13.12
CA TRP A 200 -45.29 22.18 13.50
C TRP A 200 -45.15 21.36 14.80
N ASP A 201 -46.28 20.93 15.43
CA ASP A 201 -46.23 20.05 16.58
C ASP A 201 -45.74 18.67 16.18
N ILE A 202 -44.75 18.13 16.93
CA ILE A 202 -44.26 16.79 16.71
C ILE A 202 -45.25 15.81 17.36
N VAL A 203 -45.95 15.08 16.48
CA VAL A 203 -46.82 13.95 16.87
C VAL A 203 -46.04 12.69 16.63
N LYS A 204 -45.66 11.99 17.69
CA LYS A 204 -44.76 10.83 17.64
C LYS A 204 -45.24 9.73 16.68
N ASP A 205 -46.51 9.41 16.70
CA ASP A 205 -47.09 8.32 15.91
C ASP A 205 -47.60 8.76 14.55
N LEU A 206 -47.26 9.98 14.10
CA LEU A 206 -47.64 10.48 12.78
C LEU A 206 -46.61 10.01 11.73
N GLY A 207 -47.05 9.22 10.78
CA GLY A 207 -46.18 8.71 9.69
C GLY A 207 -44.98 7.93 10.23
N ASN A 208 -43.77 8.33 9.82
CA ASN A 208 -42.52 7.66 10.24
C ASN A 208 -41.82 8.33 11.45
N ASN A 209 -42.50 9.25 12.16
CA ASN A 209 -41.86 10.06 13.20
C ASN A 209 -41.20 9.22 14.30
N THR A 210 -41.78 8.09 14.68
CA THR A 210 -41.20 7.21 15.70
C THR A 210 -39.79 6.76 15.31
N ASN A 211 -39.58 6.35 14.05
CA ASN A 211 -38.27 5.89 13.55
C ASN A 211 -37.30 7.05 13.36
N GLU A 212 -37.77 8.20 12.82
CA GLU A 212 -36.93 9.39 12.64
C GLU A 212 -36.39 9.88 14.00
N LEU A 213 -37.23 9.96 15.01
CA LEU A 213 -36.84 10.35 16.37
C LEU A 213 -35.92 9.31 17.02
N ALA A 214 -36.10 8.02 16.73
CA ALA A 214 -35.22 6.97 17.21
C ALA A 214 -33.81 7.08 16.57
N THR A 215 -33.73 7.41 15.29
CA THR A 215 -32.44 7.63 14.59
C THR A 215 -31.68 8.82 15.18
N ILE A 216 -32.34 9.95 15.41
CA ILE A 216 -31.73 11.12 16.09
C ILE A 216 -31.22 10.70 17.48
N LYS A 217 -32.04 9.92 18.22
CA LYS A 217 -31.66 9.41 19.53
C LYS A 217 -30.38 8.58 19.47
N GLN A 218 -30.32 7.63 18.55
CA GLN A 218 -29.12 6.78 18.39
C GLN A 218 -27.86 7.60 18.12
N THR A 219 -27.94 8.61 17.22
CA THR A 219 -26.80 9.49 16.92
C THR A 219 -26.36 10.29 18.16
N LEU A 220 -27.30 10.85 18.90
CA LEU A 220 -27.01 11.58 20.16
C LEU A 220 -26.40 10.67 21.22
N ASP A 221 -26.95 9.47 21.39
CA ASP A 221 -26.46 8.52 22.40
C ASP A 221 -25.07 8.00 22.09
N LEU A 222 -24.71 7.84 20.81
CA LEU A 222 -23.36 7.46 20.39
C LEU A 222 -22.31 8.46 20.85
N VAL A 223 -22.61 9.75 20.78
CA VAL A 223 -21.69 10.81 21.17
C VAL A 223 -21.76 11.09 22.68
N LYS A 224 -22.99 11.26 23.22
CA LYS A 224 -23.19 11.66 24.60
C LYS A 224 -22.70 10.65 25.64
N ASN A 225 -22.86 9.35 25.36
CA ASN A 225 -22.47 8.27 26.26
C ASN A 225 -21.00 7.84 26.09
N ASP A 226 -20.26 8.50 25.24
CA ASP A 226 -18.88 8.20 25.00
C ASP A 226 -17.96 8.99 25.95
N PRO A 227 -17.19 8.30 26.82
CA PRO A 227 -16.35 8.98 27.82
C PRO A 227 -15.14 9.71 27.21
N ASP A 228 -14.83 9.46 25.93
CA ASP A 228 -13.69 10.05 25.25
C ASP A 228 -14.03 11.35 24.51
N VAL A 229 -15.31 11.77 24.53
CA VAL A 229 -15.75 12.93 23.75
C VAL A 229 -16.51 13.95 24.60
N THR A 230 -16.48 15.20 24.16
CA THR A 230 -17.25 16.29 24.75
C THR A 230 -17.98 17.02 23.61
N ILE A 231 -19.32 17.05 23.68
CA ILE A 231 -20.14 17.78 22.69
C ILE A 231 -19.86 19.26 22.81
N THR A 232 -19.53 19.91 21.70
CA THR A 232 -19.22 21.33 21.60
C THR A 232 -20.34 22.13 20.92
N SER A 233 -21.07 21.51 19.96
CA SER A 233 -22.15 22.15 19.24
C SER A 233 -23.15 21.13 18.69
N ILE A 234 -24.43 21.51 18.64
CA ILE A 234 -25.50 20.78 17.97
C ILE A 234 -26.22 21.76 17.06
N THR A 235 -26.01 21.64 15.77
CA THR A 235 -26.70 22.48 14.78
C THR A 235 -27.92 21.74 14.25
N LEU A 236 -29.08 22.39 14.27
CA LEU A 236 -30.32 21.94 13.63
C LEU A 236 -30.66 22.90 12.49
N HIS A 237 -30.74 22.42 11.26
CA HIS A 237 -31.07 23.23 10.09
C HIS A 237 -32.30 22.66 9.39
N GLY A 238 -33.44 23.36 9.53
CA GLY A 238 -34.69 22.92 8.95
C GLY A 238 -34.92 23.48 7.56
N TYR A 239 -35.50 22.67 6.72
CA TYR A 239 -35.85 23.03 5.32
C TYR A 239 -37.34 22.83 5.07
N ALA A 240 -37.98 23.78 4.37
CA ALA A 240 -39.20 23.51 3.69
C ALA A 240 -38.96 23.34 2.18
N SER A 241 -39.93 22.81 1.49
CA SER A 241 -39.88 22.62 0.05
C SER A 241 -40.37 23.89 -0.67
N PRO A 242 -39.98 24.07 -1.96
CA PRO A 242 -40.38 25.26 -2.74
C PRO A 242 -41.87 25.42 -3.06
N ASP A 243 -42.70 24.41 -2.76
CA ASP A 243 -44.16 24.47 -3.01
C ASP A 243 -44.89 25.39 -2.00
N GLY A 244 -45.60 26.36 -2.52
CA GLY A 244 -46.35 27.34 -1.72
C GLY A 244 -45.61 28.66 -1.52
N SER A 245 -46.21 29.61 -0.83
CA SER A 245 -45.59 30.93 -0.68
C SER A 245 -44.35 30.91 0.20
N TYR A 246 -43.32 31.65 -0.17
CA TYR A 246 -42.08 31.81 0.58
C TYR A 246 -42.33 32.24 2.04
N ALA A 247 -43.28 33.18 2.27
CA ALA A 247 -43.60 33.63 3.61
C ALA A 247 -44.14 32.50 4.52
N ASN A 248 -44.97 31.61 3.97
CA ASN A 248 -45.49 30.46 4.70
C ASN A 248 -44.40 29.41 4.93
N ASN A 249 -43.58 29.12 3.92
CA ASN A 249 -42.48 28.17 3.98
C ASN A 249 -41.41 28.61 5.00
N ASN A 250 -41.10 29.91 5.07
CA ASN A 250 -40.23 30.50 6.07
C ASN A 250 -40.79 30.29 7.51
N LYS A 251 -42.07 30.49 7.70
CA LYS A 251 -42.72 30.24 8.98
C LYS A 251 -42.70 28.75 9.37
N LEU A 252 -43.01 27.87 8.40
CA LEU A 252 -43.03 26.42 8.64
C LEU A 252 -41.64 25.85 8.92
N SER A 253 -40.63 26.22 8.13
CA SER A 253 -39.24 25.71 8.36
C SER A 253 -38.73 26.10 9.73
N ARG A 254 -38.84 27.37 10.11
CA ARG A 254 -38.45 27.87 11.47
C ARG A 254 -39.20 27.17 12.59
N ASN A 255 -40.53 27.11 12.53
CA ASN A 255 -41.32 26.54 13.61
C ASN A 255 -41.11 25.02 13.77
N ARG A 256 -40.96 24.29 12.66
CA ARG A 256 -40.67 22.84 12.67
C ARG A 256 -39.29 22.54 13.25
N THR A 257 -38.27 23.33 12.87
CA THR A 257 -36.94 23.20 13.48
C THR A 257 -36.97 23.53 14.98
N GLN A 258 -37.67 24.61 15.34
CA GLN A 258 -37.85 24.96 16.76
C GLN A 258 -38.59 23.88 17.54
N ALA A 259 -39.56 23.22 16.93
CA ALA A 259 -40.27 22.11 17.57
C ALA A 259 -39.35 20.91 17.84
N LEU A 260 -38.44 20.58 16.89
CA LEU A 260 -37.44 19.54 17.10
C LEU A 260 -36.46 19.94 18.22
N TYR A 261 -35.96 21.17 18.21
CA TYR A 261 -35.11 21.68 19.30
C TYR A 261 -35.79 21.56 20.67
N ASN A 262 -37.05 21.99 20.78
CA ASN A 262 -37.80 21.88 22.04
C ASN A 262 -38.01 20.41 22.45
N TYR A 263 -38.27 19.52 21.51
CA TYR A 263 -38.37 18.09 21.74
C TYR A 263 -37.07 17.50 22.28
N LEU A 264 -35.92 17.85 21.70
CA LEU A 264 -34.61 17.37 22.13
C LEU A 264 -34.27 17.89 23.54
N LEU A 265 -34.48 19.16 23.84
CA LEU A 265 -34.25 19.71 25.18
C LEU A 265 -35.12 19.07 26.26
N LYS A 266 -36.37 18.72 25.90
CA LYS A 266 -37.27 18.05 26.84
C LYS A 266 -36.88 16.59 27.08
N THR A 267 -36.30 15.95 26.06
CA THR A 267 -36.01 14.49 26.08
C THR A 267 -34.62 14.20 26.62
N TYR A 268 -33.65 15.12 26.43
CA TYR A 268 -32.25 14.92 26.76
C TYR A 268 -31.75 16.03 27.70
N PRO A 269 -30.94 15.70 28.73
CA PRO A 269 -30.25 16.68 29.57
C PRO A 269 -29.02 17.23 28.83
N ILE A 270 -29.22 18.08 27.81
CA ILE A 270 -28.20 18.77 27.04
C ILE A 270 -28.32 20.27 27.30
N ASP A 271 -27.17 20.96 27.48
CA ASP A 271 -27.19 22.40 27.69
C ASP A 271 -27.71 23.09 26.41
N LYS A 272 -28.71 23.94 26.60
CA LYS A 272 -29.30 24.74 25.53
C LYS A 272 -28.30 25.63 24.78
N LYS A 273 -27.19 25.99 25.43
CA LYS A 273 -26.11 26.81 24.84
C LYS A 273 -25.36 26.10 23.71
N LEU A 274 -25.40 24.78 23.67
CA LEU A 274 -24.77 23.98 22.63
C LEU A 274 -25.56 23.98 21.33
N PHE A 275 -26.85 24.39 21.36
CA PHE A 275 -27.68 24.36 20.17
C PHE A 275 -27.58 25.62 19.32
N LYS A 276 -27.46 25.39 18.02
CA LYS A 276 -27.67 26.38 16.95
C LYS A 276 -28.90 25.95 16.15
N VAL A 277 -29.85 26.84 15.97
CA VAL A 277 -31.12 26.54 15.27
C VAL A 277 -31.24 27.46 14.09
N GLU A 278 -31.21 26.88 12.91
CA GLU A 278 -31.21 27.55 11.63
C GLU A 278 -32.34 27.03 10.74
N SER A 279 -32.72 27.77 9.73
CA SER A 279 -33.74 27.33 8.76
C SER A 279 -33.60 27.98 7.43
N THR A 280 -33.92 27.25 6.37
CA THR A 280 -34.04 27.70 4.99
C THR A 280 -35.53 27.60 4.61
N ALA A 281 -36.08 28.72 4.15
CA ALA A 281 -37.50 28.80 3.78
C ALA A 281 -37.88 27.82 2.68
N GLU A 282 -37.01 27.70 1.65
CA GLU A 282 -37.23 26.85 0.48
C GLU A 282 -35.89 26.27 0.01
N ASP A 283 -35.82 24.94 -0.12
CA ASP A 283 -34.62 24.23 -0.53
C ASP A 283 -34.45 24.20 -2.05
N TRP A 284 -34.18 25.36 -2.63
CA TRP A 284 -33.86 25.49 -4.06
C TRP A 284 -32.50 24.86 -4.41
N GLU A 285 -31.58 24.83 -3.48
CA GLU A 285 -30.27 24.20 -3.69
C GLU A 285 -30.41 22.67 -3.82
N GLY A 286 -31.14 22.04 -2.90
CA GLY A 286 -31.43 20.60 -3.00
C GLY A 286 -32.26 20.27 -4.25
N THR A 287 -33.17 21.18 -4.67
CA THR A 287 -33.87 21.03 -5.95
C THR A 287 -32.92 21.06 -7.14
N LEU A 288 -31.96 21.99 -7.16
CA LEU A 288 -30.96 22.14 -8.22
C LEU A 288 -30.01 20.92 -8.28
N GLU A 289 -29.56 20.46 -7.14
CA GLU A 289 -28.70 19.27 -7.06
C GLU A 289 -29.40 18.01 -7.60
N TYR A 290 -30.67 17.83 -7.21
CA TYR A 290 -31.46 16.73 -7.72
C TYR A 290 -31.59 16.78 -9.25
N ILE A 291 -31.94 17.94 -9.81
CA ILE A 291 -32.10 18.12 -11.28
C ILE A 291 -30.75 17.86 -11.99
N LYS A 292 -29.63 18.33 -11.45
CA LYS A 292 -28.32 18.11 -12.07
C LYS A 292 -27.97 16.62 -12.14
N SER A 293 -28.25 15.87 -11.09
CA SER A 293 -27.86 14.47 -10.94
C SER A 293 -28.85 13.45 -11.54
N HIS A 294 -30.08 13.87 -11.88
CA HIS A 294 -31.11 12.99 -12.40
C HIS A 294 -31.64 13.46 -13.74
N ASN A 295 -32.26 12.55 -14.50
CA ASN A 295 -32.99 12.89 -15.70
C ASN A 295 -34.44 13.16 -15.33
N ILE A 296 -34.91 14.39 -15.59
CA ILE A 296 -36.30 14.82 -15.34
C ILE A 296 -36.93 15.39 -16.63
N PRO A 297 -38.26 15.41 -16.76
CA PRO A 297 -38.92 16.10 -17.86
C PRO A 297 -38.52 17.57 -17.92
N GLN A 298 -38.38 18.13 -19.12
CA GLN A 298 -38.06 19.55 -19.36
C GLN A 298 -36.87 20.09 -18.54
N LYS A 299 -35.83 19.26 -18.34
CA LYS A 299 -34.66 19.55 -17.49
C LYS A 299 -34.01 20.90 -17.76
N GLU A 300 -33.70 21.19 -19.02
CA GLU A 300 -33.02 22.43 -19.40
C GLU A 300 -33.86 23.68 -19.12
N ALA A 301 -35.18 23.61 -19.35
CA ALA A 301 -36.09 24.71 -19.02
C ALA A 301 -36.17 24.93 -17.50
N ALA A 302 -36.22 23.86 -16.71
CA ALA A 302 -36.22 23.93 -15.27
C ALA A 302 -34.90 24.51 -14.72
N LEU A 303 -33.74 24.07 -15.22
CA LEU A 303 -32.43 24.61 -14.83
C LEU A 303 -32.30 26.09 -15.11
N LYS A 304 -32.78 26.54 -16.28
CA LYS A 304 -32.76 27.98 -16.65
C LYS A 304 -33.58 28.83 -15.69
N ILE A 305 -34.75 28.34 -15.25
CA ILE A 305 -35.64 29.07 -14.34
C ILE A 305 -35.02 29.10 -12.93
N ILE A 306 -34.54 27.97 -12.44
CA ILE A 306 -33.99 27.87 -11.06
C ILE A 306 -32.72 28.71 -10.91
N ASN A 307 -31.87 28.75 -11.94
CA ASN A 307 -30.62 29.56 -11.91
C ASN A 307 -30.86 31.05 -12.24
N SER A 308 -32.08 31.48 -12.47
CA SER A 308 -32.38 32.91 -12.71
C SER A 308 -32.42 33.73 -11.43
N ASP A 309 -32.35 35.06 -11.56
CA ASP A 309 -32.43 36.02 -10.47
C ASP A 309 -33.85 36.29 -9.96
N MET A 310 -34.84 35.46 -10.37
CA MET A 310 -36.21 35.57 -9.90
C MET A 310 -36.34 35.33 -8.41
N THR A 311 -37.33 35.93 -7.77
CA THR A 311 -37.69 35.58 -6.39
C THR A 311 -38.18 34.14 -6.31
N PRO A 312 -38.10 33.49 -5.13
CA PRO A 312 -38.57 32.12 -4.94
C PRO A 312 -39.99 31.87 -5.47
N ASP A 313 -40.96 32.71 -5.11
CA ASP A 313 -42.35 32.62 -5.58
C ASP A 313 -42.44 32.78 -7.12
N GLN A 314 -41.63 33.66 -7.73
CA GLN A 314 -41.58 33.83 -9.19
C GLN A 314 -40.96 32.59 -9.87
N LYS A 315 -39.97 31.92 -9.24
CA LYS A 315 -39.39 30.66 -9.77
C LYS A 315 -40.45 29.57 -9.80
N GLU A 316 -41.23 29.42 -8.74
CA GLU A 316 -42.31 28.44 -8.67
C GLU A 316 -43.35 28.69 -9.76
N GLN A 317 -43.82 29.93 -9.89
CA GLN A 317 -44.79 30.31 -10.91
C GLN A 317 -44.24 30.10 -12.33
N ALA A 318 -42.99 30.45 -12.58
CA ALA A 318 -42.35 30.26 -13.86
C ALA A 318 -42.16 28.77 -14.22
N LEU A 319 -41.82 27.92 -13.24
CA LEU A 319 -41.78 26.46 -13.43
C LEU A 319 -43.14 25.91 -13.82
N ALA A 320 -44.19 26.29 -13.09
CA ALA A 320 -45.56 25.86 -13.38
C ALA A 320 -46.05 26.31 -14.80
N ALA A 321 -45.70 27.54 -15.20
CA ALA A 321 -46.14 28.10 -16.45
C ALA A 321 -45.31 27.66 -17.69
N LYS A 322 -43.99 27.53 -17.55
CA LYS A 322 -43.05 27.34 -18.67
C LYS A 322 -42.38 25.97 -18.70
N ALA A 323 -42.43 25.20 -17.61
CA ALA A 323 -41.86 23.86 -17.47
C ALA A 323 -42.80 22.95 -16.65
N GLY A 324 -44.08 22.92 -17.01
CA GLY A 324 -45.14 22.30 -16.23
C GLY A 324 -45.02 20.81 -15.97
N GLU A 325 -44.34 20.05 -16.84
CA GLU A 325 -44.03 18.63 -16.58
C GLU A 325 -42.93 18.48 -15.53
N ALA A 326 -41.88 19.31 -15.60
CA ALA A 326 -40.86 19.37 -14.58
C ALA A 326 -41.44 19.79 -13.22
N PHE A 327 -42.30 20.82 -13.21
CA PHE A 327 -42.97 21.31 -12.03
C PHE A 327 -43.78 20.19 -11.34
N ARG A 328 -44.64 19.48 -12.06
CA ARG A 328 -45.43 18.36 -11.52
C ARG A 328 -44.53 17.26 -10.99
N PHE A 329 -43.48 16.91 -11.73
CA PHE A 329 -42.50 15.93 -11.30
C PHE A 329 -41.81 16.32 -9.99
N LEU A 330 -41.38 17.58 -9.86
CA LEU A 330 -40.74 18.12 -8.66
C LEU A 330 -41.70 18.09 -7.46
N VAL A 331 -42.93 18.57 -7.63
CA VAL A 331 -43.96 18.57 -6.58
C VAL A 331 -44.27 17.16 -6.08
N ASP A 332 -44.42 16.19 -6.99
CA ASP A 332 -44.88 14.85 -6.65
C ASP A 332 -43.74 13.93 -6.12
N LYS A 333 -42.52 14.09 -6.66
CA LYS A 333 -41.45 13.12 -6.45
C LYS A 333 -40.25 13.67 -5.71
N VAL A 334 -39.97 14.96 -5.78
CA VAL A 334 -38.71 15.53 -5.26
C VAL A 334 -38.96 16.35 -4.01
N TRP A 335 -39.81 17.35 -4.07
CA TRP A 335 -40.04 18.32 -3.00
C TRP A 335 -40.55 17.73 -1.70
N PRO A 336 -41.37 16.65 -1.67
CA PRO A 336 -41.69 15.99 -0.40
C PRO A 336 -40.45 15.50 0.38
N GLY A 337 -39.42 15.03 -0.35
CA GLY A 337 -38.17 14.58 0.25
C GLY A 337 -37.25 15.70 0.78
N LEU A 338 -37.46 16.94 0.29
CA LEU A 338 -36.68 18.11 0.72
C LEU A 338 -37.18 18.70 2.07
N ARG A 339 -38.35 18.29 2.55
CA ARG A 339 -38.90 18.69 3.85
C ARG A 339 -38.21 17.91 4.96
N ARG A 340 -37.12 18.46 5.50
CA ARG A 340 -36.26 17.80 6.47
C ARG A 340 -35.67 18.77 7.50
N THR A 341 -35.11 18.24 8.53
CA THR A 341 -34.17 18.94 9.42
C THR A 341 -32.86 18.17 9.42
N ASP A 342 -31.81 18.78 8.90
CA ASP A 342 -30.47 18.26 9.01
C ASP A 342 -29.91 18.61 10.37
N TYR A 343 -29.12 17.68 10.96
CA TYR A 343 -28.47 17.93 12.22
C TYR A 343 -27.00 17.54 12.15
N THR A 344 -26.17 18.35 12.80
CA THR A 344 -24.74 18.13 12.96
C THR A 344 -24.40 18.21 14.46
N ILE A 345 -23.77 17.17 14.97
CA ILE A 345 -23.26 17.13 16.34
C ILE A 345 -21.75 17.22 16.25
N GLU A 346 -21.20 18.36 16.65
CA GLU A 346 -19.76 18.56 16.76
C GLU A 346 -19.29 18.20 18.17
N TYR A 347 -18.14 17.53 18.25
CA TYR A 347 -17.56 17.14 19.51
C TYR A 347 -16.03 17.12 19.47
N ASP A 348 -15.42 17.42 20.59
CA ASP A 348 -14.00 17.26 20.81
C ASP A 348 -13.71 15.84 21.27
N VAL A 349 -12.66 15.23 20.72
CA VAL A 349 -12.15 13.94 21.17
C VAL A 349 -10.89 14.18 21.99
N LYS A 350 -10.77 13.55 23.16
CA LYS A 350 -9.56 13.65 23.99
C LYS A 350 -8.32 13.13 23.23
N ALA A 351 -7.15 13.60 23.62
CA ALA A 351 -5.90 12.99 23.15
C ALA A 351 -5.75 11.58 23.76
N PHE A 352 -5.25 10.64 22.95
CA PHE A 352 -4.98 9.27 23.37
C PHE A 352 -3.48 9.04 23.56
N ASN A 353 -3.12 8.36 24.64
CA ASN A 353 -1.78 7.79 24.76
C ASN A 353 -1.64 6.55 23.86
N LEU A 354 -0.43 5.99 23.76
CA LEU A 354 -0.15 4.86 22.87
C LEU A 354 -1.03 3.63 23.17
N GLU A 355 -1.22 3.29 24.45
CA GLU A 355 -2.00 2.12 24.83
C GLU A 355 -3.49 2.29 24.51
N GLU A 356 -4.03 3.48 24.73
CA GLU A 356 -5.39 3.83 24.35
C GLU A 356 -5.55 3.81 22.82
N ALA A 357 -4.63 4.44 22.09
CA ALA A 357 -4.65 4.52 20.64
C ALA A 357 -4.59 3.13 19.98
N ARG A 358 -3.79 2.19 20.50
CA ARG A 358 -3.75 0.79 20.05
C ARG A 358 -5.09 0.06 20.20
N ARG A 359 -5.87 0.37 21.24
CA ARG A 359 -7.22 -0.20 21.42
C ARG A 359 -8.22 0.45 20.49
N VAL A 360 -8.16 1.78 20.39
CA VAL A 360 -9.12 2.60 19.64
C VAL A 360 -9.00 2.37 18.14
N ILE A 361 -7.79 2.15 17.61
CA ILE A 361 -7.58 1.96 16.16
C ILE A 361 -8.35 0.77 15.57
N ASN A 362 -8.54 -0.29 16.36
CA ASN A 362 -9.24 -1.49 15.94
C ASN A 362 -10.76 -1.43 16.14
N THR A 363 -11.26 -0.47 16.94
CA THR A 363 -12.68 -0.38 17.30
C THR A 363 -13.35 0.89 16.79
N ARG A 364 -12.67 2.02 16.90
CA ARG A 364 -13.17 3.35 16.54
C ARG A 364 -12.06 4.24 15.96
N PRO A 365 -11.43 3.86 14.82
CA PRO A 365 -10.29 4.57 14.26
C PRO A 365 -10.57 6.04 13.94
N GLN A 366 -11.83 6.40 13.66
CA GLN A 366 -12.25 7.79 13.40
C GLN A 366 -11.99 8.75 14.57
N LYS A 367 -11.80 8.24 15.79
CA LYS A 367 -11.43 9.07 16.96
C LYS A 367 -9.95 9.45 17.00
N LEU A 368 -9.09 8.74 16.26
CA LEU A 368 -7.67 9.00 16.26
C LEU A 368 -7.33 10.15 15.30
N SER A 369 -6.34 10.94 15.70
CA SER A 369 -5.63 11.81 14.77
C SER A 369 -4.67 11.01 13.90
N LEU A 370 -4.27 11.58 12.77
CA LEU A 370 -3.26 10.96 11.91
C LEU A 370 -1.92 10.77 12.64
N GLN A 371 -1.57 11.70 13.54
CA GLN A 371 -0.37 11.60 14.37
C GLN A 371 -0.44 10.45 15.38
N GLU A 372 -1.62 10.23 16.02
CA GLU A 372 -1.82 9.10 16.92
C GLU A 372 -1.76 7.76 16.17
N MET A 373 -2.31 7.68 14.96
CA MET A 373 -2.15 6.49 14.11
C MET A 373 -0.68 6.25 13.75
N TYR A 374 0.07 7.30 13.40
CA TYR A 374 1.50 7.19 13.13
C TYR A 374 2.29 6.71 14.37
N MET A 375 1.94 7.18 15.55
CA MET A 375 2.51 6.71 16.82
C MET A 375 2.22 5.21 17.05
N VAL A 376 1.01 4.74 16.73
CA VAL A 376 0.65 3.32 16.81
C VAL A 376 1.45 2.51 15.78
N ALA A 377 1.59 2.98 14.54
CA ALA A 377 2.40 2.30 13.53
C ALA A 377 3.83 2.08 14.03
N ASN A 378 4.49 3.16 14.50
CA ASN A 378 5.87 3.10 14.98
C ASN A 378 6.08 2.25 16.25
N SER A 379 5.01 1.80 16.89
CA SER A 379 5.09 0.87 18.02
C SER A 379 5.19 -0.60 17.60
N TYR A 380 5.04 -0.88 16.30
CA TYR A 380 5.23 -2.20 15.70
C TYR A 380 6.55 -2.27 14.92
N PRO A 381 7.11 -3.46 14.70
CA PRO A 381 8.26 -3.61 13.81
C PRO A 381 7.95 -3.08 12.41
N LYS A 382 8.85 -2.24 11.88
CA LYS A 382 8.69 -1.67 10.54
C LYS A 382 8.50 -2.76 9.49
N GLY A 383 7.48 -2.64 8.67
CA GLY A 383 7.13 -3.61 7.61
C GLY A 383 6.36 -4.84 8.10
N SER A 384 6.04 -4.94 9.41
CA SER A 384 5.13 -5.99 9.90
C SER A 384 3.72 -5.78 9.35
N GLU A 385 2.89 -6.81 9.45
CA GLU A 385 1.49 -6.73 9.04
C GLU A 385 0.74 -5.66 9.84
N GLU A 386 0.96 -5.61 11.15
CA GLU A 386 0.35 -4.63 12.04
C GLU A 386 0.77 -3.20 11.66
N TYR A 387 2.07 -2.98 11.40
CA TYR A 387 2.60 -1.70 10.93
C TYR A 387 1.88 -1.23 9.66
N ASN A 388 1.76 -2.11 8.66
CA ASN A 388 1.13 -1.80 7.38
C ASN A 388 -0.38 -1.56 7.54
N ASN A 389 -1.07 -2.37 8.35
CA ASN A 389 -2.51 -2.24 8.60
C ASN A 389 -2.89 -0.90 9.23
N VAL A 390 -2.01 -0.32 10.04
CA VAL A 390 -2.24 1.03 10.59
C VAL A 390 -2.26 2.08 9.49
N PHE A 391 -1.33 2.05 8.53
CA PHE A 391 -1.33 3.01 7.42
C PHE A 391 -2.50 2.80 6.46
N ASP A 392 -2.92 1.56 6.23
CA ASP A 392 -4.14 1.26 5.47
C ASP A 392 -5.40 1.81 6.17
N THR A 393 -5.43 1.77 7.50
CA THR A 393 -6.51 2.38 8.28
C THR A 393 -6.43 3.90 8.22
N ALA A 394 -5.24 4.47 8.36
CA ALA A 394 -5.04 5.92 8.32
C ALA A 394 -5.53 6.52 6.99
N VAL A 395 -5.20 5.92 5.85
CA VAL A 395 -5.64 6.43 4.54
C VAL A 395 -7.14 6.22 4.30
N LYS A 396 -7.78 5.25 4.95
CA LYS A 396 -9.25 5.09 4.92
C LYS A 396 -9.94 6.18 5.73
N MET A 397 -9.37 6.58 6.87
CA MET A 397 -9.93 7.64 7.72
C MET A 397 -9.67 9.04 7.14
N PHE A 398 -8.52 9.23 6.49
CA PHE A 398 -8.08 10.49 5.92
C PHE A 398 -7.78 10.36 4.40
N PRO A 399 -8.78 10.05 3.55
CA PRO A 399 -8.56 9.65 2.15
C PRO A 399 -8.03 10.77 1.26
N GLU A 400 -8.21 12.03 1.64
CA GLU A 400 -7.72 13.19 0.89
C GLU A 400 -6.47 13.84 1.53
N ASP A 401 -6.02 13.32 2.67
CA ASP A 401 -4.80 13.83 3.31
C ASP A 401 -3.56 13.34 2.57
N LYS A 402 -2.72 14.28 2.14
CA LYS A 402 -1.52 14.00 1.33
C LYS A 402 -0.51 13.12 2.07
N LEU A 403 -0.39 13.34 3.38
CA LEU A 403 0.58 12.65 4.22
C LEU A 403 0.12 11.22 4.54
N ALA A 404 -1.18 11.04 4.80
CA ALA A 404 -1.77 9.71 4.95
C ALA A 404 -1.56 8.88 3.68
N ASN A 405 -1.78 9.49 2.52
CA ASN A 405 -1.58 8.84 1.22
C ASN A 405 -0.09 8.52 0.96
N LEU A 406 0.85 9.43 1.30
CA LEU A 406 2.29 9.15 1.16
C LEU A 406 2.71 7.95 2.03
N ASN A 407 2.38 7.96 3.32
CA ASN A 407 2.77 6.89 4.24
C ASN A 407 2.12 5.55 3.88
N ALA A 408 0.86 5.55 3.44
CA ALA A 408 0.18 4.34 2.94
C ALA A 408 0.81 3.82 1.64
N ALA A 409 1.27 4.71 0.75
CA ALA A 409 1.99 4.32 -0.45
C ALA A 409 3.32 3.63 -0.12
N LEU A 410 4.08 4.18 0.84
CA LEU A 410 5.32 3.57 1.30
C LEU A 410 5.10 2.19 1.92
N ALA A 411 4.06 2.03 2.74
CA ALA A 411 3.68 0.74 3.30
C ALA A 411 3.27 -0.27 2.21
N ALA A 412 2.55 0.19 1.16
CA ALA A 412 2.20 -0.64 0.01
C ALA A 412 3.44 -1.05 -0.80
N ILE A 413 4.42 -0.16 -0.98
CA ILE A 413 5.70 -0.46 -1.63
C ILE A 413 6.48 -1.50 -0.81
N ASP A 414 6.52 -1.37 0.52
CA ASP A 414 7.22 -2.32 1.41
C ASP A 414 6.69 -3.74 1.27
N ARG A 415 5.39 -3.93 1.11
CA ARG A 415 4.78 -5.25 0.90
C ARG A 415 4.66 -5.68 -0.56
N GLY A 416 5.12 -4.85 -1.52
CA GLY A 416 5.09 -5.17 -2.95
C GLY A 416 3.74 -4.92 -3.64
N ASP A 417 2.80 -4.23 -3.01
CA ASP A 417 1.49 -3.90 -3.57
C ASP A 417 1.56 -2.67 -4.49
N LYS A 418 1.89 -2.92 -5.75
CA LYS A 418 2.06 -1.89 -6.79
C LYS A 418 0.79 -1.08 -7.04
N VAL A 419 -0.36 -1.75 -7.03
CA VAL A 419 -1.67 -1.14 -7.35
C VAL A 419 -2.07 -0.12 -6.29
N SER A 420 -2.00 -0.51 -5.03
CA SER A 420 -2.29 0.39 -3.91
C SER A 420 -1.27 1.53 -3.83
N ALA A 421 0.02 1.25 -4.03
CA ALA A 421 1.07 2.25 -4.04
C ALA A 421 0.82 3.34 -5.09
N GLU A 422 0.51 2.95 -6.34
CA GLU A 422 0.19 3.90 -7.41
C GLU A 422 -1.06 4.73 -7.09
N LYS A 423 -2.13 4.09 -6.59
CA LYS A 423 -3.37 4.75 -6.19
C LYS A 423 -3.12 5.84 -5.14
N TYR A 424 -2.35 5.51 -4.11
CA TYR A 424 -2.06 6.45 -3.03
C TYR A 424 -1.11 7.57 -3.47
N LEU A 425 -0.08 7.27 -4.27
CA LEU A 425 0.84 8.30 -4.79
C LEU A 425 0.16 9.35 -5.69
N LYS A 426 -0.97 9.02 -6.33
CA LYS A 426 -1.78 10.00 -7.07
C LYS A 426 -2.36 11.08 -6.16
N LYS A 427 -2.61 10.78 -4.88
CA LYS A 427 -3.15 11.68 -3.88
C LYS A 427 -2.11 12.25 -2.90
N ALA A 428 -0.90 11.71 -2.90
CA ALA A 428 0.18 12.16 -1.99
C ALA A 428 0.72 13.57 -2.31
N GLY A 429 0.32 14.15 -3.43
CA GLY A 429 0.76 15.49 -3.84
C GLY A 429 2.15 15.48 -4.48
N THR A 430 2.97 16.47 -4.14
CA THR A 430 4.32 16.68 -4.70
C THR A 430 5.30 16.98 -3.57
N GLY A 431 6.58 16.71 -3.79
CA GLY A 431 7.68 16.95 -2.85
C GLY A 431 8.79 15.92 -2.97
N ALA A 432 9.90 16.18 -2.33
CA ALA A 432 11.08 15.30 -2.40
C ALA A 432 10.77 13.88 -1.85
N GLU A 433 9.98 13.78 -0.80
CA GLU A 433 9.56 12.51 -0.21
C GLU A 433 8.65 11.73 -1.15
N VAL A 434 7.74 12.44 -1.85
CA VAL A 434 6.84 11.82 -2.84
C VAL A 434 7.62 11.35 -4.06
N ASP A 435 8.58 12.14 -4.53
CA ASP A 435 9.46 11.74 -5.64
C ASP A 435 10.32 10.53 -5.24
N ASN A 436 10.85 10.49 -4.02
CA ASN A 436 11.55 9.31 -3.51
C ASN A 436 10.64 8.07 -3.46
N ALA A 437 9.40 8.21 -3.02
CA ALA A 437 8.43 7.12 -3.01
C ALA A 437 8.08 6.63 -4.43
N ARG A 438 7.96 7.54 -5.40
CA ARG A 438 7.79 7.18 -6.83
C ARG A 438 9.01 6.44 -7.37
N GLY A 439 10.23 6.85 -6.96
CA GLY A 439 11.46 6.14 -7.27
C GLY A 439 11.46 4.71 -6.72
N CYS A 440 11.04 4.52 -5.47
CA CYS A 440 10.90 3.19 -4.87
C CYS A 440 9.84 2.34 -5.59
N LEU A 441 8.71 2.92 -6.01
CA LEU A 441 7.70 2.22 -6.81
C LEU A 441 8.24 1.86 -8.19
N ALA A 442 9.02 2.73 -8.83
CA ALA A 442 9.66 2.44 -10.11
C ALA A 442 10.65 1.27 -10.00
N VAL A 443 11.44 1.20 -8.92
CA VAL A 443 12.29 0.02 -8.63
C VAL A 443 11.44 -1.24 -8.48
N LEU A 444 10.32 -1.17 -7.77
CA LEU A 444 9.39 -2.29 -7.62
C LEU A 444 8.81 -2.74 -8.98
N ASN A 445 8.65 -1.81 -9.93
CA ASN A 445 8.21 -2.06 -11.30
C ASN A 445 9.35 -2.47 -12.25
N GLU A 446 10.60 -2.51 -11.75
CA GLU A 446 11.80 -2.78 -12.54
C GLU A 446 12.09 -1.70 -13.61
N ASP A 447 11.51 -0.50 -13.46
CA ASP A 447 11.76 0.67 -14.29
C ASP A 447 12.87 1.52 -13.67
N TYR A 448 14.10 1.10 -13.89
CA TYR A 448 15.28 1.70 -13.26
C TYR A 448 15.58 3.10 -13.81
N GLU A 449 15.23 3.39 -15.05
CA GLU A 449 15.40 4.72 -15.64
C GLU A 449 14.45 5.74 -14.99
N ALA A 450 13.18 5.40 -14.84
CA ALA A 450 12.23 6.24 -14.11
C ALA A 450 12.65 6.37 -12.63
N ALA A 451 13.11 5.29 -12.00
CA ALA A 451 13.60 5.32 -10.62
C ALA A 451 14.75 6.32 -10.45
N LYS A 452 15.73 6.30 -11.36
CA LYS A 452 16.87 7.24 -11.36
C LYS A 452 16.41 8.70 -11.45
N GLN A 453 15.48 8.99 -12.36
CA GLN A 453 14.94 10.34 -12.52
C GLN A 453 14.21 10.83 -11.25
N TYR A 454 13.41 9.98 -10.63
CA TYR A 454 12.69 10.32 -9.40
C TYR A 454 13.64 10.51 -8.22
N PHE A 455 14.65 9.66 -8.03
CA PHE A 455 15.63 9.83 -6.97
C PHE A 455 16.46 11.10 -7.18
N GLN A 456 16.84 11.44 -8.42
CA GLN A 456 17.53 12.71 -8.72
C GLN A 456 16.66 13.91 -8.36
N LYS A 457 15.36 13.91 -8.67
CA LYS A 457 14.42 14.95 -8.25
C LYS A 457 14.33 15.06 -6.73
N ALA A 458 14.26 13.93 -6.04
CA ALA A 458 14.20 13.88 -4.58
C ALA A 458 15.49 14.45 -3.94
N VAL A 459 16.66 14.15 -4.51
CA VAL A 459 17.96 14.71 -4.08
C VAL A 459 17.98 16.21 -4.33
N ALA A 460 17.57 16.68 -5.51
CA ALA A 460 17.47 18.10 -5.83
C ALA A 460 16.50 18.85 -4.91
N GLY A 461 15.45 18.16 -4.44
CA GLY A 461 14.51 18.65 -3.42
C GLY A 461 15.04 18.63 -1.99
N GLY A 462 16.30 18.21 -1.76
CA GLY A 462 16.96 18.25 -0.46
C GLY A 462 16.79 17.00 0.41
N LEU A 463 16.21 15.92 -0.11
CA LEU A 463 16.02 14.67 0.65
C LEU A 463 17.32 13.85 0.68
N LYS A 464 18.08 13.94 1.79
CA LYS A 464 19.38 13.28 1.94
C LYS A 464 19.35 11.77 1.71
N GLY A 465 18.34 11.07 2.20
CA GLY A 465 18.21 9.61 2.04
C GLY A 465 18.00 9.16 0.58
N ALA A 466 17.51 10.05 -0.30
CA ALA A 466 17.35 9.74 -1.72
C ALA A 466 18.71 9.56 -2.43
N GLN A 467 19.79 10.19 -1.94
CA GLN A 467 21.14 9.99 -2.47
C GLN A 467 21.63 8.55 -2.25
N GLU A 468 21.28 7.95 -1.12
CA GLU A 468 21.60 6.54 -0.85
C GLU A 468 20.88 5.62 -1.83
N ASN A 469 19.62 5.93 -2.12
CA ASN A 469 18.82 5.18 -3.10
C ASN A 469 19.42 5.28 -4.49
N LEU A 470 19.81 6.49 -4.90
CA LEU A 470 20.46 6.72 -6.19
C LEU A 470 21.79 5.96 -6.29
N ASN A 471 22.59 5.96 -5.22
CA ASN A 471 23.85 5.22 -5.18
C ASN A 471 23.64 3.69 -5.27
N LYS A 472 22.61 3.17 -4.58
CA LYS A 472 22.25 1.76 -4.65
C LYS A 472 21.75 1.37 -6.05
N LEU A 473 20.96 2.25 -6.68
CA LEU A 473 20.44 2.02 -8.02
C LEU A 473 21.57 2.01 -9.08
N ASN A 474 22.52 2.95 -9.01
CA ASN A 474 23.64 3.01 -9.95
C ASN A 474 24.48 1.73 -9.94
N LYS A 475 24.69 1.12 -8.76
CA LYS A 475 25.39 -0.17 -8.64
C LYS A 475 24.68 -1.36 -9.31
N ILE A 476 23.39 -1.21 -9.68
CA ILE A 476 22.61 -2.25 -10.32
C ILE A 476 22.62 -2.08 -11.83
N VAL A 477 22.71 -0.82 -12.29
CA VAL A 477 22.59 -0.44 -13.71
C VAL A 477 23.96 -0.43 -14.41
N GLU A 478 25.06 -0.23 -13.63
CA GLU A 478 26.44 -0.42 -14.08
C GLU A 478 26.83 -1.92 -14.12
#